data_71b813a034f4e854e0145cffb9a853ad
#
_entry.id   71b813a034f4e854e0145cffb9a853ad
#
_cell.length_a   1.000
_cell.length_b   1.000
_cell.length_c   1.000
_cell.angle_alpha   90.00
_cell.angle_beta   90.00
_cell.angle_gamma   90.00
#
_symmetry.space_group_name_H-M   'P 1'
#
loop_
_entity.id
_entity.type
_entity.pdbx_description
1 polymer ?
#
loop_
_entity_poly.entity_id
_entity_poly.type
_entity_poly.pdbx_seq_one_letter_code
_entity_poly.pdbx_strand_id
1 'polypeptide(L)'
;MLATNGLLVGRMDDEFWDALVSCNVELQFSAYPINVDYDGLVEMAKARGADVAFAMDLTGRDAGKAAFLKVAVDPEGGQDPVRSFNSCFFGGSFMQLSSGSIWNCQVAAHHATLDAAFGWKLASGPADELPLASVTSIDDIESFRRSAHPMCRYCANDRMGIMTWSRSRRDEREWRA
;
A
#
# COMPACT_ATOMS: atom_id res chain seq x y z
N MET A 1 12.83 2.27 -5.82
CA MET A 1 11.70 3.18 -6.09
C MET A 1 11.14 3.71 -4.77
N LEU A 2 10.92 5.02 -4.68
CA LEU A 2 10.24 5.70 -3.57
C LEU A 2 8.92 6.28 -4.08
N ALA A 3 7.79 5.73 -3.64
CA ALA A 3 6.47 6.21 -4.05
C ALA A 3 5.97 7.31 -3.09
N THR A 4 5.42 8.40 -3.65
CA THR A 4 4.94 9.55 -2.89
C THR A 4 3.72 10.20 -3.52
N ASN A 5 2.88 10.87 -2.72
CA ASN A 5 1.83 11.76 -3.21
C ASN A 5 2.32 13.19 -3.53
N GLY A 6 3.61 13.47 -3.37
CA GLY A 6 4.23 14.74 -3.71
C GLY A 6 4.09 15.87 -2.69
N LEU A 7 3.21 15.75 -1.70
CA LEU A 7 2.88 16.86 -0.77
C LEU A 7 4.08 17.42 -0.01
N LEU A 8 5.07 16.60 0.29
CA LEU A 8 6.24 16.99 1.06
C LEU A 8 7.50 17.13 0.21
N VAL A 9 7.52 16.64 -1.02
CA VAL A 9 8.73 16.57 -1.86
C VAL A 9 9.40 17.94 -2.05
N GLY A 10 8.61 18.99 -2.26
CA GLY A 10 9.13 20.33 -2.41
C GLY A 10 9.78 20.95 -1.15
N ARG A 11 9.72 20.23 0.00
CA ARG A 11 10.31 20.67 1.28
C ARG A 11 11.50 19.80 1.70
N MET A 12 11.87 18.82 0.88
CA MET A 12 13.02 17.95 1.17
C MET A 12 14.31 18.71 1.02
N ASP A 13 15.25 18.42 1.90
CA ASP A 13 16.60 19.00 1.92
C ASP A 13 17.54 18.36 0.88
N ASP A 14 18.74 18.87 0.78
CA ASP A 14 19.73 18.37 -0.16
C ASP A 14 20.17 16.94 0.18
N GLU A 15 20.21 16.56 1.47
CA GLU A 15 20.56 15.20 1.92
C GLU A 15 19.58 14.16 1.36
N PHE A 16 18.28 14.45 1.35
CA PHE A 16 17.27 13.60 0.73
C PHE A 16 17.54 13.40 -0.77
N TRP A 17 17.83 14.49 -1.49
CA TRP A 17 18.07 14.43 -2.93
C TRP A 17 19.37 13.68 -3.26
N ASP A 18 20.43 13.93 -2.51
CA ASP A 18 21.71 13.25 -2.65
C ASP A 18 21.55 11.74 -2.38
N ALA A 19 20.74 11.36 -1.41
CA ALA A 19 20.44 9.96 -1.13
C ALA A 19 19.68 9.27 -2.28
N LEU A 20 18.67 9.93 -2.85
CA LEU A 20 17.94 9.37 -4.00
C LEU A 20 18.88 9.10 -5.19
N VAL A 21 19.73 10.09 -5.52
CA VAL A 21 20.64 10.00 -6.67
C VAL A 21 21.74 8.97 -6.42
N SER A 22 22.43 9.06 -5.26
CA SER A 22 23.54 8.16 -4.96
C SER A 22 23.13 6.69 -4.81
N CYS A 23 21.91 6.45 -4.33
CA CYS A 23 21.37 5.10 -4.20
C CYS A 23 20.58 4.64 -5.44
N ASN A 24 20.54 5.45 -6.51
CA ASN A 24 19.80 5.15 -7.74
C ASN A 24 18.33 4.79 -7.47
N VAL A 25 17.67 5.61 -6.62
CA VAL A 25 16.27 5.42 -6.24
C VAL A 25 15.37 6.29 -7.11
N GLU A 26 14.53 5.66 -7.93
CA GLU A 26 13.50 6.34 -8.71
C GLU A 26 12.43 6.96 -7.79
N LEU A 27 12.08 8.23 -8.00
CA LEU A 27 10.98 8.92 -7.34
C LEU A 27 9.70 8.77 -8.14
N GLN A 28 8.74 7.99 -7.62
CA GLN A 28 7.48 7.75 -8.29
C GLN A 28 6.35 8.59 -7.68
N PHE A 29 5.76 9.48 -8.46
CA PHE A 29 4.60 10.26 -8.05
C PHE A 29 3.29 9.49 -8.22
N SER A 30 2.51 9.37 -7.15
CA SER A 30 1.09 9.05 -7.20
C SER A 30 0.31 10.35 -7.33
N ALA A 31 0.08 10.78 -8.58
CA ALA A 31 -0.55 12.07 -8.88
C ALA A 31 -2.07 12.01 -8.62
N TYR A 32 -2.47 12.20 -7.38
CA TYR A 32 -3.88 12.33 -7.02
C TYR A 32 -4.47 13.65 -7.53
N PRO A 33 -5.80 13.74 -7.78
CA PRO A 33 -6.48 14.97 -8.16
C PRO A 33 -6.62 15.93 -6.95
N ILE A 34 -5.48 16.37 -6.43
CA ILE A 34 -5.33 17.30 -5.33
C ILE A 34 -4.49 18.50 -5.80
N ASN A 35 -4.52 19.59 -5.04
CA ASN A 35 -3.77 20.80 -5.39
C ASN A 35 -2.26 20.62 -5.12
N VAL A 36 -1.57 19.93 -6.02
CA VAL A 36 -0.12 19.75 -6.04
C VAL A 36 0.37 20.05 -7.45
N ASP A 37 1.38 20.91 -7.56
CA ASP A 37 2.07 21.18 -8.82
C ASP A 37 3.05 20.05 -9.14
N TYR A 38 2.54 18.99 -9.73
CA TYR A 38 3.36 17.83 -10.10
C TYR A 38 4.40 18.16 -11.18
N ASP A 39 4.07 19.04 -12.11
CA ASP A 39 4.99 19.42 -13.18
C ASP A 39 6.21 20.16 -12.60
N GLY A 40 5.98 21.14 -11.73
CA GLY A 40 7.07 21.83 -11.02
C GLY A 40 7.90 20.90 -10.12
N LEU A 41 7.28 19.89 -9.48
CA LEU A 41 8.01 18.89 -8.70
C LEU A 41 8.87 17.97 -9.57
N VAL A 42 8.39 17.60 -10.76
CA VAL A 42 9.17 16.80 -11.74
C VAL A 42 10.37 17.60 -12.24
N GLU A 43 10.18 18.86 -12.60
CA GLU A 43 11.28 19.73 -13.03
C GLU A 43 12.33 19.90 -11.93
N MET A 44 11.89 20.11 -10.68
CA MET A 44 12.78 20.21 -9.52
C MET A 44 13.58 18.91 -9.32
N ALA A 45 12.93 17.76 -9.34
CA ALA A 45 13.58 16.47 -9.14
C ALA A 45 14.61 16.19 -10.24
N LYS A 46 14.27 16.44 -11.50
CA LYS A 46 15.18 16.29 -12.64
C LYS A 46 16.38 17.24 -12.56
N ALA A 47 16.16 18.48 -12.14
CA ALA A 47 17.23 19.45 -11.95
C ALA A 47 18.25 19.01 -10.87
N ARG A 48 17.83 18.17 -9.93
CA ARG A 48 18.68 17.55 -8.90
C ARG A 48 19.26 16.18 -9.31
N GLY A 49 18.99 15.73 -10.54
CA GLY A 49 19.51 14.47 -11.09
C GLY A 49 18.75 13.23 -10.67
N ALA A 50 17.57 13.36 -10.06
CA ALA A 50 16.75 12.22 -9.67
C ALA A 50 15.95 11.67 -10.85
N ASP A 51 15.85 10.33 -10.93
CA ASP A 51 14.94 9.65 -11.84
C ASP A 51 13.51 9.77 -11.35
N VAL A 52 12.59 10.09 -12.27
CA VAL A 52 11.19 10.36 -11.94
C VAL A 52 10.24 9.53 -12.80
N ALA A 53 9.24 8.94 -12.18
CA ALA A 53 8.12 8.27 -12.83
C ALA A 53 6.78 8.70 -12.24
N PHE A 54 5.69 8.37 -12.94
CA PHE A 54 4.33 8.44 -12.39
C PHE A 54 3.78 7.04 -12.14
N ALA A 55 3.09 6.86 -11.02
CA ALA A 55 2.34 5.64 -10.77
C ALA A 55 1.23 5.51 -11.82
N MET A 56 1.12 4.33 -12.44
CA MET A 56 0.07 4.05 -13.42
C MET A 56 -1.31 4.23 -12.79
N ASP A 57 -2.20 4.90 -13.51
CA ASP A 57 -3.63 4.89 -13.24
C ASP A 57 -4.18 3.49 -13.59
N LEU A 58 -4.99 2.92 -12.71
CA LEU A 58 -5.69 1.65 -12.94
C LEU A 58 -6.66 1.70 -14.13
N THR A 59 -6.98 2.88 -14.62
CA THR A 59 -7.82 3.09 -15.82
C THR A 59 -7.01 3.18 -17.12
N GLY A 60 -5.67 3.09 -17.06
CA GLY A 60 -4.78 3.18 -18.22
C GLY A 60 -4.63 4.58 -18.79
N ARG A 61 -4.93 5.62 -18.04
CA ARG A 61 -4.68 7.01 -18.42
C ARG A 61 -3.29 7.44 -17.98
N ASP A 62 -2.59 8.17 -18.83
CA ASP A 62 -1.15 8.48 -18.71
C ASP A 62 -0.77 9.41 -17.55
N ALA A 63 -1.68 9.99 -16.83
CA ALA A 63 -1.35 10.88 -15.71
C ALA A 63 -2.48 10.95 -14.68
N GLY A 64 -2.12 10.63 -13.48
CA GLY A 64 -2.97 10.85 -12.31
C GLY A 64 -3.64 9.59 -11.78
N LYS A 65 -3.77 9.56 -10.47
CA LYS A 65 -4.45 8.49 -9.75
C LYS A 65 -5.93 8.81 -9.62
N ALA A 66 -6.63 8.85 -10.76
CA ALA A 66 -8.07 9.15 -10.83
C ALA A 66 -8.94 7.99 -10.31
N ALA A 67 -8.35 6.80 -10.16
CA ALA A 67 -9.05 5.63 -9.64
C ALA A 67 -8.14 4.81 -8.70
N PHE A 68 -8.75 3.97 -7.88
CA PHE A 68 -8.06 3.04 -7.00
C PHE A 68 -8.83 1.73 -6.88
N LEU A 69 -8.11 0.69 -6.48
CA LEU A 69 -8.71 -0.61 -6.21
C LEU A 69 -9.32 -0.58 -4.81
N LYS A 70 -10.65 -0.77 -4.71
CA LYS A 70 -11.32 -0.97 -3.43
C LYS A 70 -10.97 -2.36 -2.93
N VAL A 71 -10.36 -2.45 -1.75
CA VAL A 71 -10.24 -3.71 -1.02
C VAL A 71 -11.56 -3.95 -0.29
N ALA A 72 -12.25 -5.05 -0.62
CA ALA A 72 -13.51 -5.41 0.00
C ALA A 72 -13.26 -6.25 1.26
N VAL A 73 -13.51 -5.65 2.44
CA VAL A 73 -13.33 -6.29 3.73
C VAL A 73 -14.64 -6.94 4.19
N ASP A 74 -14.59 -8.21 4.55
CA ASP A 74 -15.65 -8.94 5.22
C ASP A 74 -15.35 -9.00 6.73
N PRO A 75 -15.95 -8.12 7.56
CA PRO A 75 -15.61 -8.05 8.98
C PRO A 75 -15.96 -9.32 9.77
N GLU A 76 -16.86 -10.14 9.27
CA GLU A 76 -17.24 -11.41 9.88
C GLU A 76 -16.19 -12.50 9.67
N GLY A 77 -15.26 -12.29 8.70
CA GLY A 77 -14.15 -13.22 8.42
C GLY A 77 -14.61 -14.57 7.90
N GLY A 78 -15.63 -14.56 7.06
CA GLY A 78 -16.24 -15.76 6.48
C GLY A 78 -15.50 -16.35 5.28
N GLN A 79 -14.40 -15.74 4.84
CA GLN A 79 -13.66 -16.18 3.66
C GLN A 79 -12.66 -17.30 4.00
N ASP A 80 -12.40 -18.18 3.04
CA ASP A 80 -11.28 -19.14 3.13
C ASP A 80 -9.94 -18.41 2.94
N PRO A 81 -9.00 -18.43 3.90
CA PRO A 81 -7.75 -17.67 3.82
C PRO A 81 -6.89 -18.05 2.62
N VAL A 82 -6.81 -19.34 2.29
CA VAL A 82 -5.96 -19.82 1.18
C VAL A 82 -6.55 -19.39 -0.15
N ARG A 83 -7.86 -19.53 -0.32
CA ARG A 83 -8.55 -19.06 -1.53
C ARG A 83 -8.44 -17.55 -1.68
N SER A 84 -8.64 -16.79 -0.60
CA SER A 84 -8.49 -15.32 -0.60
C SER A 84 -7.08 -14.90 -0.95
N PHE A 85 -6.06 -15.56 -0.38
CA PHE A 85 -4.66 -15.28 -0.70
C PHE A 85 -4.35 -15.54 -2.18
N ASN A 86 -4.73 -16.69 -2.70
CA ASN A 86 -4.44 -17.11 -4.09
C ASN A 86 -5.15 -16.24 -5.14
N SER A 87 -6.29 -15.66 -4.80
CA SER A 87 -7.04 -14.75 -5.69
C SER A 87 -6.73 -13.27 -5.46
N CYS A 88 -5.87 -12.95 -4.48
CA CYS A 88 -5.58 -11.57 -4.09
C CYS A 88 -4.64 -10.90 -5.09
N PHE A 89 -5.01 -9.70 -5.57
CA PHE A 89 -4.15 -8.87 -6.40
C PHE A 89 -2.81 -8.54 -5.73
N PHE A 90 -2.81 -8.42 -4.39
CA PHE A 90 -1.61 -8.11 -3.60
C PHE A 90 -0.90 -9.38 -3.10
N GLY A 91 -1.55 -10.54 -3.17
CA GLY A 91 -1.03 -11.79 -2.62
C GLY A 91 0.36 -12.15 -3.12
N GLY A 92 1.31 -12.27 -2.20
CA GLY A 92 2.70 -12.59 -2.52
C GLY A 92 3.50 -11.51 -3.26
N SER A 93 2.89 -10.38 -3.64
CA SER A 93 3.56 -9.32 -4.41
C SER A 93 3.88 -8.08 -3.59
N PHE A 94 3.13 -7.85 -2.53
CA PHE A 94 3.29 -6.68 -1.66
C PHE A 94 3.49 -7.09 -0.22
N MET A 95 4.34 -6.36 0.47
CA MET A 95 4.51 -6.44 1.92
C MET A 95 4.46 -5.04 2.50
N GLN A 96 4.00 -4.95 3.74
CA GLN A 96 3.96 -3.72 4.49
C GLN A 96 4.91 -3.82 5.68
N LEU A 97 5.82 -2.87 5.80
CA LEU A 97 6.62 -2.71 7.01
C LEU A 97 5.91 -1.72 7.94
N SER A 98 5.52 -2.18 9.11
CA SER A 98 4.84 -1.34 10.10
C SER A 98 5.18 -1.81 11.52
N SER A 99 5.47 -0.87 12.41
CA SER A 99 5.69 -1.12 13.85
C SER A 99 6.73 -2.21 14.15
N GLY A 100 7.79 -2.29 13.33
CA GLY A 100 8.87 -3.26 13.51
C GLY A 100 8.57 -4.67 13.02
N SER A 101 7.45 -4.86 12.30
CA SER A 101 7.05 -6.14 11.71
C SER A 101 6.77 -5.99 10.21
N ILE A 102 6.99 -7.08 9.48
CA ILE A 102 6.55 -7.26 8.10
C ILE A 102 5.15 -7.88 8.13
N TRP A 103 4.24 -7.29 7.36
CA TRP A 103 2.86 -7.75 7.18
C TRP A 103 2.65 -8.11 5.71
N ASN A 104 1.82 -9.09 5.45
CA ASN A 104 1.58 -9.56 4.09
C ASN A 104 0.78 -8.57 3.22
N CYS A 105 0.05 -7.64 3.82
CA CYS A 105 -0.67 -6.59 3.11
C CYS A 105 -1.05 -5.41 4.03
N GLN A 106 -1.54 -4.33 3.41
CA GLN A 106 -1.98 -3.14 4.14
C GLN A 106 -3.20 -3.38 5.05
N VAL A 107 -4.11 -4.29 4.70
CA VAL A 107 -5.27 -4.60 5.57
C VAL A 107 -4.80 -5.23 6.87
N ALA A 108 -3.89 -6.20 6.78
CA ALA A 108 -3.30 -6.83 7.96
C ALA A 108 -2.51 -5.81 8.80
N ALA A 109 -1.65 -5.00 8.17
CA ALA A 109 -0.83 -4.01 8.87
C ALA A 109 -1.64 -2.90 9.57
N HIS A 110 -2.82 -2.61 9.08
CA HIS A 110 -3.66 -1.50 9.58
C HIS A 110 -5.01 -1.95 10.16
N HIS A 111 -5.17 -3.24 10.47
CA HIS A 111 -6.40 -3.80 11.02
C HIS A 111 -6.88 -3.06 12.27
N ALA A 112 -5.97 -2.71 13.18
CA ALA A 112 -6.30 -1.97 14.40
C ALA A 112 -6.88 -0.57 14.10
N THR A 113 -6.47 0.06 12.99
CA THR A 113 -7.04 1.35 12.56
C THR A 113 -8.48 1.16 12.06
N LEU A 114 -8.75 0.08 11.33
CA LEU A 114 -10.11 -0.26 10.87
C LEU A 114 -11.01 -0.59 12.06
N ASP A 115 -10.49 -1.35 13.03
CA ASP A 115 -11.21 -1.68 14.26
C ASP A 115 -11.56 -0.43 15.08
N ALA A 116 -10.60 0.48 15.25
CA ALA A 116 -10.83 1.74 15.96
C ALA A 116 -11.84 2.64 15.23
N ALA A 117 -11.87 2.60 13.89
CA ALA A 117 -12.79 3.41 13.10
C ALA A 117 -14.21 2.83 13.05
N PHE A 118 -14.35 1.51 12.97
CA PHE A 118 -15.62 0.85 12.63
C PHE A 118 -16.09 -0.19 13.66
N GLY A 119 -15.26 -0.54 14.64
CA GLY A 119 -15.62 -1.53 15.67
C GLY A 119 -15.70 -2.97 15.16
N TRP A 120 -14.99 -3.32 14.08
CA TRP A 120 -15.12 -4.61 13.40
C TRP A 120 -14.49 -5.79 14.14
N LYS A 121 -13.57 -5.54 15.06
CA LYS A 121 -12.87 -6.56 15.86
C LYS A 121 -12.15 -7.60 15.00
N LEU A 122 -11.41 -7.13 14.00
CA LEU A 122 -10.62 -7.99 13.14
C LEU A 122 -9.51 -8.67 13.96
N ALA A 123 -9.64 -9.97 14.17
CA ALA A 123 -8.68 -10.73 14.96
C ALA A 123 -7.39 -10.98 14.15
N SER A 124 -6.27 -10.44 14.61
CA SER A 124 -4.94 -10.78 14.12
C SER A 124 -4.18 -11.59 15.17
N GLY A 125 -3.17 -12.33 14.73
CA GLY A 125 -2.34 -13.15 15.60
C GLY A 125 -0.89 -13.21 15.13
N PRO A 126 -0.02 -13.94 15.86
CA PRO A 126 1.40 -14.04 15.53
C PRO A 126 1.70 -14.59 14.13
N ALA A 127 0.75 -15.30 13.52
CA ALA A 127 0.92 -15.81 12.16
C ALA A 127 0.63 -14.75 11.07
N ASP A 128 0.11 -13.58 11.43
CA ASP A 128 -0.22 -12.52 10.49
C ASP A 128 0.92 -11.51 10.29
N GLU A 129 1.95 -11.57 11.14
CA GLU A 129 3.11 -10.70 11.10
C GLU A 129 4.42 -11.48 11.23
N LEU A 130 5.49 -10.92 10.66
CA LEU A 130 6.85 -11.38 10.82
C LEU A 130 7.67 -10.27 11.51
N PRO A 131 7.96 -10.38 12.82
CA PRO A 131 8.79 -9.39 13.51
C PRO A 131 10.19 -9.31 12.89
N LEU A 132 10.66 -8.09 12.58
CA LEU A 132 12.01 -7.90 11.99
C LEU A 132 13.10 -8.51 12.84
N ALA A 133 12.96 -8.46 14.17
CA ALA A 133 13.93 -9.06 15.09
C ALA A 133 14.04 -10.59 14.98
N SER A 134 13.06 -11.26 14.37
CA SER A 134 13.07 -12.72 14.13
C SER A 134 13.58 -13.10 12.74
N VAL A 135 13.81 -12.14 11.86
CA VAL A 135 14.30 -12.40 10.50
C VAL A 135 15.80 -12.72 10.57
N THR A 136 16.17 -13.90 10.13
CA THR A 136 17.58 -14.36 10.08
C THR A 136 18.11 -14.49 8.66
N SER A 137 17.20 -14.61 7.68
CA SER A 137 17.54 -14.77 6.27
C SER A 137 16.48 -14.17 5.36
N ILE A 138 16.81 -14.01 4.09
CA ILE A 138 15.84 -13.61 3.06
C ILE A 138 14.75 -14.69 2.87
N ASP A 139 15.09 -15.96 3.13
CA ASP A 139 14.15 -17.07 2.97
C ASP A 139 13.01 -17.00 4.00
N ASP A 140 13.25 -16.43 5.18
CA ASP A 140 12.20 -16.18 6.17
C ASP A 140 11.15 -15.22 5.60
N ILE A 141 11.61 -14.15 4.95
CA ILE A 141 10.76 -13.16 4.31
C ILE A 141 10.00 -13.76 3.12
N GLU A 142 10.70 -14.52 2.27
CA GLU A 142 10.10 -15.15 1.09
C GLU A 142 9.07 -16.20 1.47
N SER A 143 9.32 -16.99 2.50
CA SER A 143 8.38 -17.99 3.04
C SER A 143 7.14 -17.31 3.61
N PHE A 144 7.31 -16.24 4.39
CA PHE A 144 6.21 -15.46 4.92
C PHE A 144 5.37 -14.84 3.80
N ARG A 145 6.01 -14.20 2.82
CA ARG A 145 5.36 -13.52 1.69
C ARG A 145 4.49 -14.46 0.85
N ARG A 146 4.91 -15.72 0.67
CA ARG A 146 4.25 -16.71 -0.19
C ARG A 146 3.16 -17.51 0.51
N SER A 147 2.93 -17.25 1.78
CA SER A 147 1.97 -18.00 2.59
C SER A 147 0.66 -17.25 2.76
N ALA A 148 -0.45 -18.00 2.78
CA ALA A 148 -1.72 -17.46 3.23
C ALA A 148 -1.69 -17.23 4.74
N HIS A 149 -2.26 -16.12 5.18
CA HIS A 149 -2.30 -15.72 6.58
C HIS A 149 -3.73 -15.76 7.13
N PRO A 150 -3.93 -15.95 8.45
CA PRO A 150 -5.27 -15.94 9.04
C PRO A 150 -6.09 -14.69 8.71
N MET A 151 -5.45 -13.53 8.62
CA MET A 151 -6.09 -12.26 8.24
C MET A 151 -6.67 -12.25 6.82
N CYS A 152 -6.23 -13.14 5.92
CA CYS A 152 -6.81 -13.27 4.58
C CYS A 152 -8.29 -13.68 4.61
N ARG A 153 -8.78 -14.22 5.73
CA ARG A 153 -10.21 -14.54 5.94
C ARG A 153 -11.13 -13.32 5.87
N TYR A 154 -10.60 -12.13 6.04
CA TYR A 154 -11.36 -10.89 6.00
C TYR A 154 -11.42 -10.24 4.60
N CYS A 155 -10.83 -10.86 3.57
CA CYS A 155 -10.78 -10.29 2.23
C CYS A 155 -11.75 -10.99 1.27
N ALA A 156 -12.83 -10.30 0.90
CA ALA A 156 -13.78 -10.74 -0.13
C ALA A 156 -13.30 -10.30 -1.51
N ASN A 157 -12.27 -10.99 -2.05
CA ASN A 157 -11.59 -10.58 -3.28
C ASN A 157 -12.50 -10.61 -4.53
N ASP A 158 -13.56 -11.40 -4.53
CA ASP A 158 -14.59 -11.44 -5.57
C ASP A 158 -15.45 -10.17 -5.64
N ARG A 159 -15.39 -9.35 -4.58
CA ARG A 159 -16.07 -8.05 -4.49
C ARG A 159 -15.12 -6.84 -4.62
N MET A 160 -13.85 -7.09 -4.90
CA MET A 160 -12.90 -6.02 -5.21
C MET A 160 -13.30 -5.32 -6.51
N GLY A 161 -13.14 -4.00 -6.55
CA GLY A 161 -13.54 -3.22 -7.72
C GLY A 161 -12.75 -1.93 -7.84
N ILE A 162 -12.72 -1.37 -9.05
CA ILE A 162 -12.13 -0.07 -9.31
C ILE A 162 -13.13 1.01 -8.93
N MET A 163 -12.69 1.95 -8.10
CA MET A 163 -13.47 3.12 -7.69
C MET A 163 -12.81 4.40 -8.19
N THR A 164 -13.63 5.37 -8.58
CA THR A 164 -13.15 6.73 -8.84
C THR A 164 -12.64 7.35 -7.54
N TRP A 165 -11.48 8.00 -7.62
CA TRP A 165 -10.92 8.68 -6.47
C TRP A 165 -11.87 9.74 -5.94
N SER A 166 -12.07 9.74 -4.64
CA SER A 166 -12.78 10.79 -3.90
C SER A 166 -12.21 10.90 -2.50
N ARG A 167 -12.42 12.03 -1.86
CA ARG A 167 -12.06 12.19 -0.46
C ARG A 167 -12.88 11.23 0.40
N SER A 168 -12.22 10.41 1.22
CA SER A 168 -12.89 9.51 2.15
C SER A 168 -13.84 10.26 3.09
N ARG A 169 -15.02 9.71 3.28
CA ARG A 169 -16.02 10.17 4.26
C ARG A 169 -15.88 9.45 5.60
N ARG A 170 -14.91 8.53 5.70
CA ARG A 170 -14.73 7.61 6.84
C ARG A 170 -15.98 6.77 7.10
N ASP A 171 -16.62 6.33 6.02
CA ASP A 171 -17.80 5.47 6.05
C ASP A 171 -17.35 4.03 5.85
N GLU A 172 -17.86 3.09 6.67
CA GLU A 172 -17.50 1.68 6.55
C GLU A 172 -17.79 1.09 5.15
N ARG A 173 -18.79 1.62 4.44
CA ARG A 173 -19.14 1.20 3.08
C ARG A 173 -18.04 1.43 2.05
N GLU A 174 -17.07 2.29 2.37
CA GLU A 174 -15.89 2.49 1.53
C GLU A 174 -14.96 1.26 1.56
N TRP A 175 -15.07 0.42 2.59
CA TRP A 175 -14.21 -0.73 2.87
C TRP A 175 -14.97 -2.05 2.91
N ARG A 176 -16.18 -2.06 3.43
CA ARG A 176 -16.98 -3.26 3.61
C ARG A 176 -17.33 -3.91 2.28
N ALA A 177 -17.30 -5.27 2.27
CA ALA A 177 -17.67 -6.12 1.14
C ALA A 177 -19.15 -6.04 0.78
#